data_5ef2640b86d70a861171b3837fda131e
#
_entry.id   5ef2640b86d70a861171b3837fda131e
#
_cell.length_a   1.000
_cell.length_b   1.000
_cell.length_c   1.000
_cell.angle_alpha   90.00
_cell.angle_beta   90.00
_cell.angle_gamma   90.00
#
_symmetry.space_group_name_H-M   'P 1'
#
loop_
_entity.id
_entity.type
_entity.pdbx_description
1 polymer ?
#
loop_
_entity_poly.entity_id
_entity_poly.type
_entity_poly.pdbx_seq_one_letter_code
_entity_poly.pdbx_strand_id
1 'polypeptide(L)'
;MVRHGYLVYEKYFGRAHREANPNMYSIGKMFTSAACGIMMSEHASRFPDGLAQKVFTQEYLPEAFPLSDPRMEGIQLGNLLTMTSGIQAAVYAALGRETVATAGHLTGIVHGENVELLNWVSPDPVHDQVQDQDGSALHGKMWTSPGEGYLYGRDPHIASIVLRRVVGMELQLYLDQKLAQPMGWGQWGYATHRPGGSLPHTPGEGGIALHSTDALRFGYLLARQGRWENRQLLPLAYLELLSRPSPFNPHSPFSLQFEVNTDGHVAGAPRDAFFKSGAGGFGLYVVPSLDMVIYKMSSLNAETYDPAATGLPLTYTPDISRDTWTPHPFNQFVDGPISGDVGVRRALEMVVASAIA
;
A
#
# COMPACT_ATOMS: atom_id res chain seq x y z
N MET A 1 10.81 -11.61 -11.87
CA MET A 1 10.64 -12.72 -10.92
C MET A 1 11.97 -13.09 -10.34
N VAL A 2 12.04 -13.20 -9.04
CA VAL A 2 13.23 -13.66 -8.31
C VAL A 2 12.93 -15.01 -7.69
N ARG A 3 13.88 -15.94 -7.74
CA ARG A 3 13.83 -17.24 -7.06
C ARG A 3 15.22 -17.60 -6.56
N HIS A 4 15.33 -18.06 -5.32
CA HIS A 4 16.60 -18.39 -4.67
C HIS A 4 17.65 -17.26 -4.73
N GLY A 5 17.17 -16.00 -4.68
CA GLY A 5 18.03 -14.81 -4.75
C GLY A 5 18.44 -14.38 -6.15
N TYR A 6 18.06 -15.11 -7.19
CA TYR A 6 18.41 -14.80 -8.58
C TYR A 6 17.23 -14.24 -9.36
N LEU A 7 17.48 -13.25 -10.20
CA LEU A 7 16.51 -12.80 -11.19
C LEU A 7 16.38 -13.85 -12.29
N VAL A 8 15.35 -14.71 -12.21
CA VAL A 8 15.17 -15.87 -13.09
C VAL A 8 14.25 -15.60 -14.29
N TYR A 9 13.47 -14.54 -14.22
CA TYR A 9 12.60 -14.13 -15.32
C TYR A 9 12.37 -12.63 -15.32
N GLU A 10 12.53 -12.02 -16.48
CA GLU A 10 12.27 -10.62 -16.74
C GLU A 10 11.75 -10.47 -18.17
N LYS A 11 10.60 -9.83 -18.33
CA LYS A 11 10.01 -9.57 -19.65
C LYS A 11 9.13 -8.33 -19.57
N TYR A 12 9.20 -7.53 -20.61
CA TYR A 12 8.41 -6.31 -20.77
C TYR A 12 7.57 -6.41 -22.05
N PHE A 13 6.41 -5.79 -22.02
CA PHE A 13 5.47 -5.74 -23.14
C PHE A 13 5.07 -4.29 -23.39
N GLY A 14 4.70 -3.99 -24.63
CA GLY A 14 4.32 -2.66 -25.04
C GLY A 14 5.44 -1.65 -24.76
N ARG A 15 5.10 -0.60 -24.04
CA ARG A 15 6.04 0.48 -23.68
C ARG A 15 6.77 0.27 -22.35
N ALA A 16 6.52 -0.83 -21.67
CA ALA A 16 7.22 -1.13 -20.42
C ALA A 16 8.69 -1.47 -20.68
N HIS A 17 9.56 -1.07 -19.77
CA HIS A 17 11.01 -1.33 -19.81
C HIS A 17 11.61 -1.37 -18.40
N ARG A 18 12.86 -1.83 -18.29
CA ARG A 18 13.55 -2.01 -17.01
C ARG A 18 13.66 -0.73 -16.19
N GLU A 19 13.94 0.38 -16.85
CA GLU A 19 14.13 1.70 -16.23
C GLU A 19 12.81 2.43 -15.97
N ALA A 20 11.67 1.78 -16.25
CA ALA A 20 10.36 2.33 -15.95
C ALA A 20 10.14 2.41 -14.45
N ASN A 21 9.54 3.51 -14.02
CA ASN A 21 9.34 3.86 -12.62
C ASN A 21 7.87 4.25 -12.38
N PRO A 22 6.94 3.31 -12.63
CA PRO A 22 5.52 3.60 -12.58
C PRO A 22 5.04 3.80 -11.14
N ASN A 23 4.04 4.66 -11.00
CA ASN A 23 3.25 4.69 -9.78
C ASN A 23 2.55 3.35 -9.57
N MET A 24 2.88 2.67 -8.49
CA MET A 24 2.36 1.34 -8.17
C MET A 24 1.03 1.38 -7.40
N TYR A 25 0.44 2.56 -7.26
CA TYR A 25 -0.84 2.75 -6.56
C TYR A 25 -0.85 2.12 -5.17
N SER A 26 -1.85 1.28 -4.90
CA SER A 26 -2.07 0.67 -3.58
C SER A 26 -0.99 -0.31 -3.12
N ILE A 27 -0.04 -0.68 -3.98
CA ILE A 27 1.17 -1.39 -3.52
C ILE A 27 1.94 -0.51 -2.51
N GLY A 28 1.88 0.82 -2.64
CA GLY A 28 2.46 1.75 -1.67
C GLY A 28 2.06 1.53 -0.22
N LYS A 29 0.87 0.98 0.02
CA LYS A 29 0.38 0.66 1.37
C LYS A 29 1.25 -0.35 2.12
N MET A 30 1.91 -1.26 1.38
CA MET A 30 2.84 -2.22 1.96
C MET A 30 4.04 -1.52 2.60
N PHE A 31 4.55 -0.47 1.94
CA PHE A 31 5.70 0.29 2.41
C PHE A 31 5.34 1.09 3.66
N THR A 32 4.13 1.67 3.71
CA THR A 32 3.61 2.31 4.91
C THR A 32 3.52 1.32 6.07
N SER A 33 3.00 0.13 5.82
CA SER A 33 2.94 -0.93 6.83
C SER A 33 4.32 -1.35 7.32
N ALA A 34 5.28 -1.55 6.41
CA ALA A 34 6.65 -1.88 6.76
C ALA A 34 7.33 -0.78 7.61
N ALA A 35 7.11 0.48 7.23
CA ALA A 35 7.60 1.62 8.01
C ALA A 35 6.99 1.65 9.42
N CYS A 36 5.69 1.38 9.57
CA CYS A 36 5.05 1.24 10.89
C CYS A 36 5.65 0.08 11.68
N GLY A 37 5.98 -1.04 11.03
CA GLY A 37 6.67 -2.17 11.66
C GLY A 37 8.03 -1.77 12.24
N ILE A 38 8.83 -1.01 11.49
CA ILE A 38 10.11 -0.48 11.96
C ILE A 38 9.89 0.53 13.10
N MET A 39 8.96 1.45 12.94
CA MET A 39 8.61 2.44 13.95
C MET A 39 8.25 1.79 15.29
N MET A 40 7.39 0.78 15.30
CA MET A 40 7.01 0.06 16.54
C MET A 40 8.22 -0.54 17.24
N SER A 41 9.19 -1.04 16.49
CA SER A 41 10.41 -1.64 17.06
C SER A 41 11.39 -0.59 17.58
N GLU A 42 11.63 0.48 16.80
CA GLU A 42 12.62 1.50 17.15
C GLU A 42 12.12 2.48 18.23
N HIS A 43 10.82 2.68 18.31
CA HIS A 43 10.17 3.64 19.22
C HIS A 43 9.23 2.96 20.23
N ALA A 44 9.55 1.73 20.65
CA ALA A 44 8.71 0.95 21.57
C ALA A 44 8.37 1.68 22.88
N SER A 45 9.25 2.54 23.38
CA SER A 45 8.99 3.36 24.58
C SER A 45 7.90 4.42 24.35
N ARG A 46 7.79 4.94 23.13
CA ARG A 46 6.75 5.91 22.74
C ARG A 46 5.50 5.24 22.16
N PHE A 47 5.61 3.97 21.78
CA PHE A 47 4.54 3.20 21.19
C PHE A 47 4.45 1.81 21.84
N PRO A 48 4.18 1.77 23.17
CA PRO A 48 4.35 0.56 23.98
C PRO A 48 3.40 -0.58 23.64
N ASP A 49 2.20 -0.25 23.15
CA ASP A 49 1.15 -1.24 22.88
C ASP A 49 1.23 -1.80 21.44
N GLY A 50 2.21 -1.35 20.64
CA GLY A 50 2.41 -1.81 19.27
C GLY A 50 1.15 -1.67 18.40
N LEU A 51 0.67 -2.75 17.79
CA LEU A 51 -0.56 -2.72 16.99
C LEU A 51 -1.82 -2.39 17.80
N ALA A 52 -1.83 -2.67 19.11
CA ALA A 52 -2.96 -2.36 19.97
C ALA A 52 -2.95 -0.89 20.48
N GLN A 53 -1.91 -0.13 20.13
CA GLN A 53 -1.82 1.28 20.49
C GLN A 53 -2.99 2.06 19.91
N LYS A 54 -3.78 2.71 20.78
CA LYS A 54 -4.80 3.67 20.36
C LYS A 54 -4.13 4.90 19.76
N VAL A 55 -4.62 5.34 18.61
CA VAL A 55 -3.95 6.37 17.81
C VAL A 55 -4.73 7.66 17.67
N PHE A 56 -6.06 7.65 17.84
CA PHE A 56 -6.86 8.89 17.89
C PHE A 56 -6.79 9.52 19.28
N THR A 57 -5.62 10.07 19.58
CA THR A 57 -5.30 10.74 20.85
C THR A 57 -4.65 12.08 20.57
N GLN A 58 -4.64 12.98 21.58
CA GLN A 58 -3.95 14.27 21.48
C GLN A 58 -2.44 14.14 21.27
N GLU A 59 -1.86 12.99 21.62
CA GLU A 59 -0.45 12.72 21.43
C GLU A 59 -0.11 12.41 19.97
N TYR A 60 -0.91 11.54 19.32
CA TYR A 60 -0.58 11.04 17.97
C TYR A 60 -1.30 11.79 16.85
N LEU A 61 -2.56 12.16 17.07
CA LEU A 61 -3.41 12.83 16.09
C LEU A 61 -4.16 14.03 16.70
N PRO A 62 -3.45 15.05 17.19
CA PRO A 62 -4.10 16.23 17.77
C PRO A 62 -5.02 16.96 16.77
N GLU A 63 -4.72 16.86 15.47
CA GLU A 63 -5.50 17.46 14.38
C GLU A 63 -6.89 16.82 14.21
N ALA A 64 -7.10 15.61 14.73
CA ALA A 64 -8.41 14.95 14.69
C ALA A 64 -9.41 15.52 15.72
N PHE A 65 -8.96 16.37 16.64
CA PHE A 65 -9.80 16.85 17.71
C PHE A 65 -10.42 18.24 17.43
N PRO A 66 -11.71 18.44 17.82
CA PRO A 66 -12.56 17.45 18.48
C PRO A 66 -12.94 16.30 17.56
N LEU A 67 -13.00 15.07 18.08
CA LEU A 67 -13.38 13.91 17.28
C LEU A 67 -14.79 14.08 16.70
N SER A 68 -14.94 13.72 15.43
CA SER A 68 -16.23 13.74 14.72
C SER A 68 -17.19 12.65 15.22
N ASP A 69 -16.63 11.57 15.78
CA ASP A 69 -17.38 10.45 16.36
C ASP A 69 -16.61 9.90 17.57
N PRO A 70 -17.25 9.68 18.72
CA PRO A 70 -16.56 9.18 19.93
C PRO A 70 -15.98 7.77 19.76
N ARG A 71 -16.48 6.97 18.83
CA ARG A 71 -15.94 5.62 18.56
C ARG A 71 -14.51 5.67 18.02
N MET A 72 -14.08 6.80 17.47
CA MET A 72 -12.71 6.98 16.97
C MET A 72 -11.66 6.81 18.07
N GLU A 73 -11.99 7.08 19.34
CA GLU A 73 -11.09 6.84 20.48
C GLU A 73 -10.67 5.37 20.62
N GLY A 74 -11.46 4.46 20.05
CA GLY A 74 -11.17 3.04 20.06
C GLY A 74 -10.25 2.57 18.92
N ILE A 75 -9.93 3.41 17.95
CA ILE A 75 -9.13 3.02 16.80
C ILE A 75 -7.68 2.79 17.22
N GLN A 76 -7.20 1.59 16.90
CA GLN A 76 -5.82 1.16 17.15
C GLN A 76 -5.01 1.16 15.84
N LEU A 77 -3.68 1.19 15.93
CA LEU A 77 -2.82 1.10 14.74
C LEU A 77 -3.13 -0.18 13.93
N GLY A 78 -3.40 -1.28 14.61
CA GLY A 78 -3.79 -2.55 13.97
C GLY A 78 -5.04 -2.42 13.10
N ASN A 79 -6.04 -1.64 13.54
CA ASN A 79 -7.23 -1.38 12.75
C ASN A 79 -6.89 -0.61 11.46
N LEU A 80 -6.03 0.40 11.54
CA LEU A 80 -5.59 1.15 10.36
C LEU A 80 -4.81 0.27 9.38
N LEU A 81 -3.91 -0.56 9.88
CA LEU A 81 -3.10 -1.43 9.02
C LEU A 81 -3.86 -2.63 8.47
N THR A 82 -5.06 -2.90 8.96
CA THR A 82 -5.92 -4.00 8.47
C THR A 82 -7.23 -3.54 7.85
N MET A 83 -7.42 -2.22 7.68
CA MET A 83 -8.62 -1.63 7.07
C MET A 83 -9.91 -1.93 7.87
N THR A 84 -9.81 -1.90 9.18
CA THR A 84 -10.93 -2.15 10.11
C THR A 84 -11.14 -1.01 11.09
N SER A 85 -10.74 0.20 10.72
CA SER A 85 -10.92 1.39 11.56
C SER A 85 -12.41 1.71 11.83
N GLY A 86 -13.29 1.32 10.91
CA GLY A 86 -14.69 1.71 10.91
C GLY A 86 -14.93 3.10 10.33
N ILE A 87 -13.90 3.82 9.89
CA ILE A 87 -14.06 5.09 9.19
C ILE A 87 -14.61 4.82 7.79
N GLN A 88 -15.69 5.51 7.44
CA GLN A 88 -16.30 5.40 6.14
C GLN A 88 -15.36 5.99 5.07
N ALA A 89 -15.04 5.22 4.04
CA ALA A 89 -14.39 5.78 2.88
C ALA A 89 -15.34 6.82 2.23
N ALA A 90 -14.84 8.01 1.95
CA ALA A 90 -15.62 9.15 1.46
C ALA A 90 -16.54 8.80 0.27
N VAL A 91 -16.07 7.91 -0.57
CA VAL A 91 -16.78 7.37 -1.73
C VAL A 91 -18.06 6.62 -1.42
N TYR A 92 -18.06 5.82 -0.36
CA TYR A 92 -19.26 5.08 -0.01
C TYR A 92 -20.35 6.00 0.54
N ALA A 93 -19.94 7.08 1.18
CA ALA A 93 -20.88 8.13 1.60
C ALA A 93 -21.55 8.80 0.39
N ALA A 94 -20.81 9.08 -0.68
CA ALA A 94 -21.32 9.69 -1.90
C ALA A 94 -22.31 8.79 -2.65
N LEU A 95 -22.12 7.47 -2.56
CA LEU A 95 -22.98 6.50 -3.22
C LEU A 95 -24.17 6.07 -2.37
N GLY A 96 -24.31 6.59 -1.14
CA GLY A 96 -25.35 6.17 -0.20
C GLY A 96 -25.21 4.71 0.24
N ARG A 97 -24.03 4.14 0.12
CA ARG A 97 -23.78 2.74 0.45
C ARG A 97 -23.05 2.61 1.76
N GLU A 98 -23.71 2.04 2.71
CA GLU A 98 -23.17 1.61 4.00
C GLU A 98 -22.70 0.14 3.98
N THR A 99 -22.46 -0.41 2.81
CA THR A 99 -22.15 -1.82 2.69
C THR A 99 -20.71 -2.12 3.01
N VAL A 100 -20.57 -2.95 3.98
CA VAL A 100 -19.36 -3.64 4.36
C VAL A 100 -18.93 -4.55 3.23
N ALA A 101 -17.65 -4.55 2.94
CA ALA A 101 -17.06 -5.65 2.22
C ALA A 101 -17.27 -6.93 3.02
N THR A 102 -18.12 -7.78 2.54
CA THR A 102 -18.27 -9.10 3.12
C THR A 102 -17.02 -9.92 2.85
N ALA A 103 -16.60 -10.55 3.89
CA ALA A 103 -15.61 -11.61 3.97
C ALA A 103 -14.77 -11.89 2.74
N GLY A 104 -13.56 -11.63 2.87
CA GLY A 104 -12.58 -12.46 2.22
C GLY A 104 -11.71 -11.81 1.20
N HIS A 105 -12.07 -10.72 0.56
CA HIS A 105 -11.22 -10.25 -0.53
C HIS A 105 -11.37 -8.76 -0.79
N LEU A 106 -10.27 -8.11 -1.19
CA LEU A 106 -10.31 -6.79 -1.81
C LEU A 106 -11.37 -6.70 -2.92
N THR A 107 -11.59 -7.78 -3.63
CA THR A 107 -12.62 -7.96 -4.65
C THR A 107 -14.05 -7.92 -4.13
N GLY A 108 -14.27 -8.32 -2.91
CA GLY A 108 -15.59 -8.25 -2.30
C GLY A 108 -16.06 -6.84 -2.03
N ILE A 109 -15.15 -5.89 -2.04
CA ILE A 109 -15.43 -4.51 -1.68
C ILE A 109 -16.18 -3.78 -2.78
N VAL A 110 -15.90 -4.11 -4.04
CA VAL A 110 -16.30 -3.25 -5.14
C VAL A 110 -16.58 -4.04 -6.41
N HIS A 111 -17.36 -5.11 -6.31
CA HIS A 111 -17.78 -5.85 -7.49
C HIS A 111 -18.58 -4.97 -8.44
N GLY A 112 -18.04 -4.77 -9.62
CA GLY A 112 -18.73 -4.17 -10.75
C GLY A 112 -18.85 -2.66 -10.73
N GLU A 113 -18.21 -1.98 -9.81
CA GLU A 113 -18.20 -0.53 -9.74
C GLU A 113 -16.80 0.01 -9.94
N ASN A 114 -16.74 1.21 -10.48
CA ASN A 114 -15.49 1.89 -10.79
C ASN A 114 -14.67 2.14 -9.51
N VAL A 115 -13.89 1.16 -9.11
CA VAL A 115 -12.96 1.24 -7.97
C VAL A 115 -12.08 2.48 -8.07
N GLU A 116 -11.81 2.91 -9.28
CA GLU A 116 -10.96 4.05 -9.59
C GLU A 116 -11.60 5.37 -9.19
N LEU A 117 -12.88 5.55 -9.48
CA LEU A 117 -13.65 6.68 -9.00
C LEU A 117 -13.79 6.67 -7.48
N LEU A 118 -13.85 5.47 -6.92
CA LEU A 118 -14.10 5.26 -5.52
C LEU A 118 -12.93 5.67 -4.63
N ASN A 119 -11.73 5.56 -5.10
CA ASN A 119 -10.54 5.92 -4.32
C ASN A 119 -10.17 7.41 -4.42
N TRP A 120 -10.79 8.15 -5.34
CA TRP A 120 -10.28 9.46 -5.73
C TRP A 120 -11.31 10.60 -5.65
N VAL A 121 -12.58 10.29 -5.54
CA VAL A 121 -13.63 11.30 -5.48
C VAL A 121 -14.14 11.44 -4.06
N SER A 122 -13.79 12.52 -3.39
CA SER A 122 -14.48 12.93 -2.17
C SER A 122 -15.85 13.50 -2.54
N PRO A 123 -16.90 13.19 -1.80
CA PRO A 123 -18.19 13.85 -1.96
C PRO A 123 -18.15 15.33 -1.54
N ASP A 124 -17.13 15.71 -0.80
CA ASP A 124 -16.89 17.09 -0.38
C ASP A 124 -15.73 17.69 -1.17
N PRO A 125 -16.02 18.49 -2.23
CA PRO A 125 -14.97 19.10 -3.05
C PRO A 125 -14.08 20.08 -2.28
N VAL A 126 -14.49 20.54 -1.10
CA VAL A 126 -13.67 21.40 -0.25
C VAL A 126 -12.61 20.57 0.47
N HIS A 127 -12.98 19.38 0.94
CA HIS A 127 -12.06 18.47 1.66
C HIS A 127 -11.33 17.50 0.72
N ASP A 128 -11.69 17.45 -0.55
CA ASP A 128 -11.02 16.61 -1.55
C ASP A 128 -9.80 17.27 -2.19
N GLN A 129 -9.44 18.43 -1.77
CA GLN A 129 -8.21 19.05 -2.25
C GLN A 129 -7.01 18.30 -1.69
N VAL A 130 -6.01 18.13 -2.53
CA VAL A 130 -4.72 17.49 -2.17
C VAL A 130 -4.13 18.10 -0.89
N GLN A 131 -4.45 19.34 -0.62
CA GLN A 131 -4.00 20.09 0.56
C GLN A 131 -4.71 19.69 1.85
N ASP A 132 -5.86 19.01 1.78
CA ASP A 132 -6.65 18.62 2.95
C ASP A 132 -6.89 17.10 3.03
N GLN A 133 -5.96 16.30 2.53
CA GLN A 133 -6.03 14.84 2.68
C GLN A 133 -6.09 14.41 4.14
N ASP A 134 -5.38 15.10 5.00
CA ASP A 134 -5.37 14.83 6.43
C ASP A 134 -6.76 15.10 7.03
N GLY A 135 -7.36 16.23 6.71
CA GLY A 135 -8.70 16.61 7.20
C GLY A 135 -9.76 15.59 6.80
N SER A 136 -9.81 15.18 5.54
CA SER A 136 -10.79 14.21 5.06
C SER A 136 -10.61 12.81 5.67
N ALA A 137 -9.38 12.44 6.02
CA ALA A 137 -9.10 11.17 6.67
C ALA A 137 -9.40 11.21 8.18
N LEU A 138 -9.03 12.29 8.85
CA LEU A 138 -9.13 12.42 10.31
C LEU A 138 -10.54 12.77 10.81
N HIS A 139 -11.37 13.38 9.98
CA HIS A 139 -12.75 13.79 10.30
C HIS A 139 -13.81 12.99 9.54
N GLY A 140 -13.46 11.80 9.06
CA GLY A 140 -14.39 10.90 8.39
C GLY A 140 -15.54 10.45 9.30
N LYS A 141 -16.67 10.06 8.70
CA LYS A 141 -17.77 9.45 9.45
C LYS A 141 -17.45 8.00 9.79
N MET A 142 -17.93 7.54 10.95
CA MET A 142 -17.86 6.13 11.30
C MET A 142 -19.09 5.39 10.79
N TRP A 143 -18.90 4.33 10.02
CA TRP A 143 -20.00 3.44 9.61
C TRP A 143 -20.17 2.27 10.60
N THR A 144 -19.10 1.87 11.31
CA THR A 144 -19.13 0.85 12.37
C THR A 144 -18.10 1.17 13.46
N SER A 145 -18.06 0.37 14.53
CA SER A 145 -17.00 0.45 15.52
C SER A 145 -15.70 -0.15 15.00
N PRO A 146 -14.54 0.26 15.54
CA PRO A 146 -13.26 -0.33 15.15
C PRO A 146 -13.24 -1.86 15.34
N GLY A 147 -12.80 -2.59 14.33
CA GLY A 147 -12.72 -4.05 14.34
C GLY A 147 -14.00 -4.77 13.95
N GLU A 148 -15.15 -4.10 13.87
CA GLU A 148 -16.44 -4.74 13.55
C GLU A 148 -16.69 -4.91 12.06
N GLY A 149 -15.88 -4.31 11.20
CA GLY A 149 -16.02 -4.44 9.75
C GLY A 149 -14.75 -4.15 9.01
N TYR A 150 -14.65 -4.66 7.80
CA TYR A 150 -13.55 -4.44 6.88
C TYR A 150 -14.01 -3.53 5.74
N LEU A 151 -13.32 -2.41 5.56
CA LEU A 151 -13.57 -1.48 4.47
C LEU A 151 -12.25 -0.95 3.91
N TYR A 152 -11.96 -1.28 2.67
CA TYR A 152 -10.76 -0.82 1.99
C TYR A 152 -10.82 0.70 1.77
N GLY A 153 -9.86 1.44 2.34
CA GLY A 153 -9.91 2.90 2.35
C GLY A 153 -8.57 3.59 2.59
N ARG A 154 -8.65 4.74 3.25
CA ARG A 154 -7.51 5.64 3.54
C ARG A 154 -6.81 5.36 4.87
N ASP A 155 -7.17 4.32 5.58
CA ASP A 155 -6.59 3.96 6.87
C ASP A 155 -5.05 4.02 6.90
N PRO A 156 -4.31 3.56 5.86
CA PRO A 156 -2.85 3.67 5.84
C PRO A 156 -2.34 5.11 5.73
N HIS A 157 -3.13 6.04 5.19
CA HIS A 157 -2.76 7.46 5.23
C HIS A 157 -2.75 7.97 6.67
N ILE A 158 -3.78 7.64 7.45
CA ILE A 158 -3.81 7.97 8.89
C ILE A 158 -2.61 7.34 9.62
N ALA A 159 -2.30 6.08 9.30
CA ALA A 159 -1.12 5.41 9.88
C ALA A 159 0.19 6.14 9.53
N SER A 160 0.32 6.73 8.33
CA SER A 160 1.50 7.53 7.96
C SER A 160 1.58 8.86 8.73
N ILE A 161 0.44 9.46 9.08
CA ILE A 161 0.41 10.65 9.94
C ILE A 161 0.89 10.30 11.36
N VAL A 162 0.40 9.18 11.90
CA VAL A 162 0.87 8.66 13.20
C VAL A 162 2.37 8.39 13.16
N LEU A 163 2.86 7.70 12.13
CA LEU A 163 4.28 7.43 11.93
C LEU A 163 5.08 8.74 11.97
N ARG A 164 4.70 9.71 11.15
CA ARG A 164 5.36 11.02 11.12
C ARG A 164 5.44 11.66 12.51
N ARG A 165 4.38 11.60 13.29
CA ARG A 165 4.32 12.12 14.65
C ARG A 165 5.30 11.42 15.59
N VAL A 166 5.41 10.10 15.47
CA VAL A 166 6.29 9.30 16.32
C VAL A 166 7.76 9.47 15.94
N VAL A 167 8.09 9.40 14.64
CA VAL A 167 9.48 9.41 14.17
C VAL A 167 10.02 10.81 13.88
N GLY A 168 9.16 11.82 13.77
CA GLY A 168 9.55 13.22 13.52
C GLY A 168 9.95 13.52 12.08
N MET A 169 9.60 12.65 11.12
CA MET A 169 9.89 12.87 9.69
C MET A 169 8.82 12.27 8.79
N GLU A 170 8.75 12.73 7.56
CA GLU A 170 7.82 12.22 6.54
C GLU A 170 8.11 10.75 6.18
N LEU A 171 7.06 10.02 5.82
CA LEU A 171 7.14 8.61 5.44
C LEU A 171 8.18 8.36 4.35
N GLN A 172 8.23 9.19 3.30
CA GLN A 172 9.21 9.03 2.20
C GLN A 172 10.64 9.10 2.74
N LEU A 173 10.94 10.09 3.57
CA LEU A 173 12.29 10.24 4.13
C LEU A 173 12.64 9.09 5.08
N TYR A 174 11.66 8.62 5.86
CA TYR A 174 11.86 7.49 6.75
C TYR A 174 12.14 6.19 5.97
N LEU A 175 11.38 5.93 4.92
CA LEU A 175 11.62 4.80 4.02
C LEU A 175 12.97 4.89 3.31
N ASP A 176 13.38 6.10 2.92
CA ASP A 176 14.68 6.31 2.31
C ASP A 176 15.82 5.85 3.24
N GLN A 177 15.79 6.30 4.49
CA GLN A 177 16.82 5.96 5.47
C GLN A 177 16.79 4.49 5.89
N LYS A 178 15.59 3.90 6.02
CA LYS A 178 15.42 2.56 6.58
C LYS A 178 15.47 1.44 5.56
N LEU A 179 15.07 1.70 4.33
CA LEU A 179 14.97 0.68 3.29
C LEU A 179 15.74 1.05 2.01
N ALA A 180 15.45 2.21 1.42
CA ALA A 180 15.96 2.53 0.10
C ALA A 180 17.49 2.61 0.07
N GLN A 181 18.10 3.41 0.92
CA GLN A 181 19.56 3.52 1.01
C GLN A 181 20.22 2.19 1.39
N PRO A 182 19.78 1.48 2.45
CA PRO A 182 20.39 0.21 2.82
C PRO A 182 20.29 -0.88 1.74
N MET A 183 19.26 -0.84 0.91
CA MET A 183 19.00 -1.82 -0.15
C MET A 183 19.53 -1.38 -1.51
N GLY A 184 20.07 -0.17 -1.61
CA GLY A 184 20.60 0.39 -2.85
C GLY A 184 19.53 0.53 -3.92
N TRP A 185 18.35 1.08 -3.57
CA TRP A 185 17.33 1.42 -4.56
C TRP A 185 17.83 2.49 -5.51
N GLY A 186 17.37 2.42 -6.75
CA GLY A 186 17.58 3.46 -7.73
C GLY A 186 16.70 4.68 -7.49
N GLN A 187 16.24 5.30 -8.56
CA GLN A 187 15.31 6.41 -8.47
C GLN A 187 13.95 5.92 -7.98
N TRP A 188 13.40 6.59 -6.98
CA TRP A 188 12.12 6.25 -6.39
C TRP A 188 11.47 7.47 -5.73
N GLY A 189 10.21 7.39 -5.38
CA GLY A 189 9.50 8.41 -4.62
C GLY A 189 8.01 8.22 -4.65
N TYR A 190 7.29 9.17 -4.07
CA TYR A 190 5.83 9.17 -4.09
C TYR A 190 5.31 10.09 -5.19
N ALA A 191 4.57 9.51 -6.13
CA ALA A 191 3.84 10.26 -7.13
C ALA A 191 2.54 10.80 -6.55
N THR A 192 2.05 11.92 -7.06
CA THR A 192 0.71 12.40 -6.75
C THR A 192 -0.26 11.95 -7.83
N HIS A 193 -1.50 11.80 -7.44
CA HIS A 193 -2.56 11.49 -8.38
C HIS A 193 -3.17 12.74 -9.04
N ARG A 194 -2.66 13.94 -8.69
CA ARG A 194 -3.22 15.22 -9.18
C ARG A 194 -2.15 16.07 -9.82
N PRO A 195 -2.30 16.38 -11.11
CA PRO A 195 -1.39 17.29 -11.77
C PRO A 195 -1.38 18.66 -11.08
N GLY A 196 -0.19 19.19 -10.83
CA GLY A 196 0.02 20.51 -10.26
C GLY A 196 -0.23 20.67 -8.76
N GLY A 197 -0.57 19.59 -8.05
CA GLY A 197 -0.71 19.59 -6.59
C GLY A 197 0.59 19.23 -5.87
N SER A 198 0.91 19.92 -4.79
CA SER A 198 1.89 19.44 -3.79
C SER A 198 1.13 18.84 -2.62
N LEU A 199 1.54 17.65 -2.17
CA LEU A 199 0.98 17.10 -0.94
C LEU A 199 1.76 17.65 0.25
N PRO A 200 1.07 18.12 1.31
CA PRO A 200 1.73 18.54 2.53
C PRO A 200 2.44 17.38 3.22
N HIS A 201 1.99 16.15 2.96
CA HIS A 201 2.51 14.91 3.55
C HIS A 201 2.65 13.81 2.52
N THR A 202 3.55 12.88 2.79
CA THR A 202 3.69 11.67 1.98
C THR A 202 2.41 10.84 2.10
N PRO A 203 1.75 10.48 0.98
CA PRO A 203 0.50 9.72 1.01
C PRO A 203 0.76 8.27 1.43
N GLY A 204 0.38 7.89 2.65
CA GLY A 204 0.55 6.52 3.15
C GLY A 204 -0.36 5.48 2.47
N GLU A 205 -1.38 5.93 1.77
CA GLU A 205 -2.35 5.07 1.10
C GLU A 205 -1.92 4.56 -0.28
N GLY A 206 -0.79 5.05 -0.79
CA GLY A 206 -0.30 4.61 -2.10
C GLY A 206 0.54 5.68 -2.81
N GLY A 207 0.85 5.41 -4.06
CA GLY A 207 1.51 6.40 -4.90
C GLY A 207 3.02 6.29 -4.98
N ILE A 208 3.61 5.26 -4.39
CA ILE A 208 5.04 5.01 -4.53
C ILE A 208 5.39 4.61 -5.97
N ALA A 209 6.47 5.15 -6.49
CA ALA A 209 7.05 4.81 -7.78
C ALA A 209 8.45 4.23 -7.59
N LEU A 210 8.66 3.02 -8.08
CA LEU A 210 9.92 2.27 -7.97
C LEU A 210 10.25 1.60 -9.31
N HIS A 211 11.54 1.31 -9.52
CA HIS A 211 11.93 0.35 -10.54
C HIS A 211 11.44 -1.06 -10.20
N SER A 212 11.16 -1.84 -11.22
CA SER A 212 10.75 -3.26 -11.05
C SER A 212 11.72 -4.07 -10.20
N THR A 213 13.01 -3.81 -10.36
CA THR A 213 14.07 -4.48 -9.59
C THR A 213 14.05 -4.09 -8.11
N ASP A 214 13.69 -2.85 -7.79
CA ASP A 214 13.62 -2.39 -6.39
C ASP A 214 12.35 -2.90 -5.71
N ALA A 215 11.24 -2.99 -6.45
CA ALA A 215 10.05 -3.68 -5.97
C ALA A 215 10.33 -5.16 -5.67
N LEU A 216 11.10 -5.84 -6.53
CA LEU A 216 11.53 -7.22 -6.31
C LEU A 216 12.49 -7.35 -5.11
N ARG A 217 13.41 -6.40 -4.91
CA ARG A 217 14.28 -6.35 -3.72
C ARG A 217 13.46 -6.25 -2.44
N PHE A 218 12.46 -5.36 -2.41
CA PHE A 218 11.57 -5.25 -1.25
C PHE A 218 10.79 -6.55 -1.01
N GLY A 219 10.21 -7.15 -2.04
CA GLY A 219 9.56 -8.47 -1.91
C GLY A 219 10.52 -9.55 -1.41
N TYR A 220 11.77 -9.54 -1.89
CA TYR A 220 12.79 -10.48 -1.43
C TYR A 220 13.20 -10.25 0.03
N LEU A 221 13.28 -9.00 0.48
CA LEU A 221 13.45 -8.67 1.89
C LEU A 221 12.36 -9.32 2.75
N LEU A 222 11.09 -9.26 2.31
CA LEU A 222 9.96 -9.91 3.00
C LEU A 222 10.12 -11.44 3.01
N ALA A 223 10.47 -12.04 1.87
CA ALA A 223 10.70 -13.48 1.74
C ALA A 223 11.85 -13.98 2.64
N ARG A 224 12.84 -13.13 2.87
CA ARG A 224 14.01 -13.41 3.72
C ARG A 224 13.84 -12.97 5.16
N GLN A 225 12.60 -12.89 5.63
CA GLN A 225 12.28 -12.53 7.01
C GLN A 225 12.91 -11.20 7.44
N GLY A 226 12.90 -10.21 6.55
CA GLY A 226 13.41 -8.86 6.81
C GLY A 226 14.92 -8.72 6.83
N ARG A 227 15.64 -9.73 6.39
CA ARG A 227 17.12 -9.69 6.30
C ARG A 227 17.56 -9.29 4.89
N TRP A 228 18.42 -8.28 4.86
CA TRP A 228 19.11 -7.85 3.66
C TRP A 228 20.61 -7.92 3.92
N GLU A 229 21.31 -8.76 3.18
CA GLU A 229 22.71 -9.11 3.45
C GLU A 229 22.86 -9.59 4.92
N ASN A 230 23.68 -8.90 5.70
CA ASN A 230 23.92 -9.21 7.12
C ASN A 230 23.10 -8.35 8.10
N ARG A 231 22.13 -7.57 7.59
CA ARG A 231 21.34 -6.63 8.38
C ARG A 231 19.89 -7.08 8.49
N GLN A 232 19.31 -6.91 9.68
CA GLN A 232 17.86 -7.01 9.88
C GLN A 232 17.25 -5.64 9.63
N LEU A 233 16.57 -5.46 8.50
CA LEU A 233 15.94 -4.18 8.15
C LEU A 233 14.47 -4.12 8.59
N LEU A 234 13.78 -5.25 8.60
CA LEU A 234 12.41 -5.34 9.12
C LEU A 234 12.37 -6.24 10.35
N PRO A 235 11.67 -5.84 11.43
CA PRO A 235 11.57 -6.64 12.65
C PRO A 235 10.90 -7.99 12.41
N LEU A 236 11.44 -9.07 12.97
CA LEU A 236 10.84 -10.41 12.85
C LEU A 236 9.40 -10.45 13.37
N ALA A 237 9.14 -9.82 14.52
CA ALA A 237 7.80 -9.76 15.10
C ALA A 237 6.76 -9.14 14.16
N TYR A 238 7.15 -8.12 13.37
CA TYR A 238 6.28 -7.55 12.35
C TYR A 238 5.97 -8.57 11.23
N LEU A 239 6.99 -9.29 10.76
CA LEU A 239 6.84 -10.25 9.66
C LEU A 239 6.01 -11.48 10.06
N GLU A 240 6.12 -11.91 11.30
CA GLU A 240 5.27 -12.97 11.86
C GLU A 240 3.79 -12.58 11.89
N LEU A 241 3.51 -11.31 12.18
CA LEU A 241 2.15 -10.78 12.15
C LEU A 241 1.63 -10.59 10.73
N LEU A 242 2.49 -10.13 9.81
CA LEU A 242 2.15 -9.83 8.44
C LEU A 242 1.65 -11.06 7.67
N SER A 243 2.30 -12.20 7.85
CA SER A 243 2.07 -13.43 7.07
C SER A 243 0.93 -14.30 7.61
N ARG A 244 0.17 -13.82 8.58
CA ARG A 244 -0.93 -14.54 9.23
C ARG A 244 -2.22 -13.71 9.19
N PRO A 245 -3.40 -14.36 9.33
CA PRO A 245 -4.64 -13.63 9.57
C PRO A 245 -4.48 -12.71 10.78
N SER A 246 -4.88 -11.47 10.63
CA SER A 246 -4.75 -10.49 11.71
C SER A 246 -5.89 -10.63 12.72
N PRO A 247 -5.62 -10.58 14.03
CA PRO A 247 -6.69 -10.51 15.03
C PRO A 247 -7.52 -9.22 14.94
N PHE A 248 -6.99 -8.18 14.28
CA PHE A 248 -7.72 -6.94 14.02
C PHE A 248 -8.66 -7.04 12.83
N ASN A 249 -8.52 -8.07 11.99
CA ASN A 249 -9.39 -8.29 10.83
C ASN A 249 -9.87 -9.74 10.76
N PRO A 250 -10.94 -10.09 11.47
CA PRO A 250 -11.56 -11.41 11.37
C PRO A 250 -12.46 -11.57 10.13
N HIS A 251 -12.63 -10.51 9.32
CA HIS A 251 -13.60 -10.46 8.23
C HIS A 251 -13.02 -10.88 6.88
N SER A 252 -11.69 -10.84 6.74
CA SER A 252 -11.05 -11.14 5.46
C SER A 252 -9.62 -11.67 5.65
N PRO A 253 -9.06 -12.40 4.67
CA PRO A 253 -7.67 -12.84 4.70
C PRO A 253 -6.71 -11.68 4.36
N PHE A 254 -6.81 -10.59 5.11
CA PHE A 254 -6.04 -9.37 4.90
C PHE A 254 -5.34 -8.98 6.21
N SER A 255 -4.03 -8.93 6.17
CA SER A 255 -3.18 -8.62 7.32
C SER A 255 -2.16 -7.55 6.97
N LEU A 256 -2.07 -6.52 7.79
CA LEU A 256 -1.05 -5.45 7.71
C LEU A 256 -0.78 -4.96 6.27
N GLN A 257 -1.84 -4.70 5.51
CA GLN A 257 -1.84 -4.26 4.12
C GLN A 257 -1.47 -5.33 3.08
N PHE A 258 -1.45 -6.59 3.45
CA PHE A 258 -1.25 -7.71 2.55
C PHE A 258 -2.47 -8.64 2.55
N GLU A 259 -2.77 -9.20 1.39
CA GLU A 259 -3.66 -10.34 1.27
C GLU A 259 -2.84 -11.61 1.56
N VAL A 260 -3.35 -12.47 2.45
CA VAL A 260 -2.67 -13.69 2.87
C VAL A 260 -3.45 -14.93 2.42
N ASN A 261 -2.78 -15.92 1.82
CA ASN A 261 -3.42 -17.11 1.26
C ASN A 261 -3.59 -18.25 2.27
N THR A 262 -3.66 -17.96 3.56
CA THR A 262 -3.73 -18.98 4.61
C THR A 262 -4.98 -19.85 4.54
N ASP A 263 -6.09 -19.32 4.03
CA ASP A 263 -7.34 -20.03 3.77
C ASP A 263 -7.36 -20.75 2.41
N GLY A 264 -6.37 -20.47 1.51
CA GLY A 264 -6.22 -21.07 0.19
C GLY A 264 -7.20 -20.57 -0.85
N HIS A 265 -7.70 -19.36 -0.68
CA HIS A 265 -8.60 -18.75 -1.65
C HIS A 265 -7.95 -18.52 -3.03
N VAL A 266 -6.62 -18.43 -3.09
CA VAL A 266 -5.87 -18.48 -4.35
C VAL A 266 -5.50 -19.94 -4.60
N ALA A 267 -6.32 -20.62 -5.39
CA ALA A 267 -6.14 -22.02 -5.69
C ALA A 267 -4.81 -22.30 -6.41
N GLY A 268 -4.12 -23.34 -5.98
CA GLY A 268 -2.82 -23.70 -6.56
C GLY A 268 -1.62 -22.89 -6.04
N ALA A 269 -1.84 -21.80 -5.29
CA ALA A 269 -0.76 -21.11 -4.60
C ALA A 269 -0.52 -21.70 -3.21
N PRO A 270 0.74 -21.74 -2.73
CA PRO A 270 1.04 -22.14 -1.37
C PRO A 270 0.31 -21.32 -0.32
N ARG A 271 -0.01 -21.93 0.81
CA ARG A 271 -0.75 -21.30 1.91
C ARG A 271 0.03 -20.18 2.61
N ASP A 272 1.32 -20.16 2.48
CA ASP A 272 2.20 -19.11 2.99
C ASP A 272 2.42 -17.95 2.01
N ALA A 273 1.79 -18.00 0.84
CA ALA A 273 1.81 -16.88 -0.10
C ALA A 273 1.07 -15.67 0.46
N PHE A 274 1.65 -14.50 0.28
CA PHE A 274 1.01 -13.23 0.56
C PHE A 274 1.37 -12.20 -0.52
N PHE A 275 0.48 -11.25 -0.73
CA PHE A 275 0.65 -10.32 -1.84
C PHE A 275 -0.12 -9.03 -1.64
N LYS A 276 0.17 -8.05 -2.50
CA LYS A 276 -0.59 -6.82 -2.61
C LYS A 276 -0.82 -6.48 -4.06
N SER A 277 -2.05 -6.05 -4.36
CA SER A 277 -2.41 -5.47 -5.64
C SER A 277 -2.39 -3.94 -5.61
N GLY A 278 -2.19 -3.36 -6.78
CA GLY A 278 -2.39 -1.94 -7.04
C GLY A 278 -3.38 -1.76 -8.19
N ALA A 279 -4.10 -0.64 -8.18
CA ALA A 279 -5.04 -0.28 -9.24
C ALA A 279 -4.36 -0.41 -10.61
N GLY A 280 -5.13 -0.85 -11.62
CA GLY A 280 -4.58 -1.16 -12.95
C GLY A 280 -3.97 -2.54 -13.08
N GLY A 281 -3.97 -3.37 -12.02
CA GLY A 281 -3.48 -4.74 -12.06
C GLY A 281 -2.00 -4.91 -11.71
N PHE A 282 -1.39 -3.94 -11.04
CA PHE A 282 -0.09 -4.13 -10.41
C PHE A 282 -0.17 -5.24 -9.36
N GLY A 283 0.91 -5.98 -9.18
CA GLY A 283 0.98 -7.03 -8.17
C GLY A 283 2.41 -7.27 -7.69
N LEU A 284 2.58 -7.34 -6.37
CA LEU A 284 3.81 -7.82 -5.74
C LEU A 284 3.45 -9.03 -4.88
N TYR A 285 4.06 -10.17 -5.17
CA TYR A 285 3.75 -11.46 -4.56
C TYR A 285 5.00 -12.02 -3.91
N VAL A 286 4.81 -12.59 -2.74
CA VAL A 286 5.85 -13.27 -1.96
C VAL A 286 5.38 -14.68 -1.65
N VAL A 287 6.19 -15.68 -2.01
CA VAL A 287 5.90 -17.11 -1.77
C VAL A 287 7.09 -17.72 -1.03
N PRO A 288 7.12 -17.65 0.29
CA PRO A 288 8.27 -18.06 1.08
C PRO A 288 8.69 -19.52 0.88
N SER A 289 7.75 -20.45 0.84
CA SER A 289 8.03 -21.88 0.63
C SER A 289 8.70 -22.20 -0.71
N LEU A 290 8.56 -21.32 -1.71
CA LEU A 290 9.22 -21.45 -2.99
C LEU A 290 10.45 -20.55 -3.14
N ASP A 291 10.82 -19.81 -2.09
CA ASP A 291 11.85 -18.76 -2.10
C ASP A 291 11.68 -17.86 -3.35
N MET A 292 10.44 -17.38 -3.55
CA MET A 292 10.04 -16.73 -4.79
C MET A 292 9.37 -15.39 -4.52
N VAL A 293 9.72 -14.42 -5.36
CA VAL A 293 9.08 -13.10 -5.44
C VAL A 293 8.73 -12.77 -6.87
N ILE A 294 7.51 -12.25 -7.08
CA ILE A 294 7.02 -11.86 -8.39
C ILE A 294 6.57 -10.41 -8.31
N TYR A 295 6.98 -9.61 -9.27
CA TYR A 295 6.40 -8.29 -9.49
C TYR A 295 5.80 -8.23 -10.88
N LYS A 296 4.52 -7.87 -10.94
CA LYS A 296 3.79 -7.61 -12.18
C LYS A 296 3.54 -6.11 -12.27
N MET A 297 4.18 -5.49 -13.25
CA MET A 297 3.90 -4.12 -13.65
C MET A 297 2.60 -4.05 -14.44
N SER A 298 1.87 -2.95 -14.33
CA SER A 298 0.65 -2.70 -15.08
C SER A 298 0.40 -1.19 -15.28
N SER A 299 -0.77 -0.82 -15.78
CA SER A 299 -1.17 0.58 -15.96
C SER A 299 -2.69 0.71 -15.98
N LEU A 300 -3.18 1.88 -15.58
CA LEU A 300 -4.61 2.23 -15.68
C LEU A 300 -5.01 2.77 -17.06
N ASN A 301 -4.11 3.49 -17.72
CA ASN A 301 -4.40 4.24 -18.94
C ASN A 301 -3.28 4.09 -19.98
N ALA A 302 -2.91 2.87 -20.28
CA ALA A 302 -1.82 2.57 -21.21
C ALA A 302 -2.02 3.22 -22.59
N GLU A 303 -3.26 3.29 -23.05
CA GLU A 303 -3.62 3.81 -24.36
C GLU A 303 -3.41 5.33 -24.51
N THR A 304 -3.47 6.07 -23.41
CA THR A 304 -3.40 7.55 -23.43
C THR A 304 -2.02 8.11 -23.13
N TYR A 305 -1.08 7.26 -22.76
CA TYR A 305 0.26 7.74 -22.44
C TYR A 305 1.10 7.93 -23.70
N ASP A 306 1.44 9.18 -23.96
CA ASP A 306 2.40 9.55 -24.99
C ASP A 306 3.51 10.41 -24.37
N PRO A 307 4.70 9.86 -24.18
CA PRO A 307 5.82 10.60 -23.62
C PRO A 307 6.27 11.78 -24.50
N ALA A 308 6.10 11.67 -25.81
CA ALA A 308 6.46 12.77 -26.71
C ALA A 308 5.48 13.94 -26.59
N ALA A 309 4.18 13.65 -26.43
CA ALA A 309 3.15 14.67 -26.25
C ALA A 309 3.20 15.31 -24.86
N THR A 310 3.58 14.55 -23.84
CA THR A 310 3.62 15.03 -22.45
C THR A 310 4.92 15.76 -22.11
N GLY A 311 5.99 15.55 -22.88
CA GLY A 311 7.32 16.07 -22.59
C GLY A 311 7.94 15.52 -21.30
N LEU A 312 7.38 14.46 -20.73
CA LEU A 312 7.78 13.92 -19.45
C LEU A 312 8.80 12.79 -19.63
N PRO A 313 9.80 12.71 -18.75
CA PRO A 313 10.75 11.62 -18.79
C PRO A 313 10.04 10.29 -18.46
N LEU A 314 10.52 9.20 -19.07
CA LEU A 314 10.07 7.84 -18.77
C LEU A 314 10.51 7.36 -17.38
N THR A 315 11.51 8.01 -16.80
CA THR A 315 12.02 7.70 -15.48
C THR A 315 11.66 8.81 -14.50
N TYR A 316 11.38 8.41 -13.28
CA TYR A 316 11.09 9.33 -12.19
C TYR A 316 12.32 9.55 -11.33
N THR A 317 12.69 10.79 -11.13
CA THR A 317 13.71 11.18 -10.14
C THR A 317 12.97 11.73 -8.93
N PRO A 318 12.87 10.97 -7.84
CA PRO A 318 12.18 11.46 -6.66
C PRO A 318 12.97 12.60 -6.04
N ASP A 319 12.27 13.61 -5.66
CA ASP A 319 12.78 14.62 -4.76
C ASP A 319 12.34 14.23 -3.36
N ILE A 320 13.28 13.83 -2.54
CA ILE A 320 13.02 13.46 -1.14
C ILE A 320 12.98 14.68 -0.22
N SER A 321 13.33 15.86 -0.73
CA SER A 321 13.17 17.11 0.00
C SER A 321 11.73 17.58 -0.10
N ARG A 322 11.10 17.80 1.06
CA ARG A 322 9.74 18.31 1.13
C ARG A 322 9.58 19.66 0.42
N ASP A 323 10.57 20.52 0.53
CA ASP A 323 10.49 21.88 0.02
C ASP A 323 10.61 21.95 -1.51
N THR A 324 11.19 20.91 -2.10
CA THR A 324 11.38 20.80 -3.54
C THR A 324 10.57 19.67 -4.17
N TRP A 325 9.79 18.91 -3.34
CA TRP A 325 9.01 17.80 -3.83
C TRP A 325 7.88 18.27 -4.76
N THR A 326 8.00 17.87 -6.01
CA THR A 326 7.00 18.18 -7.02
C THR A 326 6.14 16.95 -7.33
N PRO A 327 4.85 17.16 -7.59
CA PRO A 327 4.00 16.10 -8.08
C PRO A 327 4.58 15.44 -9.30
N HIS A 328 4.70 14.13 -9.28
CA HIS A 328 5.17 13.41 -10.44
C HIS A 328 3.99 12.98 -11.30
N PRO A 329 3.97 13.30 -12.58
CA PRO A 329 2.96 12.77 -13.49
C PRO A 329 3.14 11.25 -13.61
N PHE A 330 2.02 10.56 -13.76
CA PHE A 330 2.01 9.12 -13.87
C PHE A 330 2.79 8.66 -15.08
N ASN A 331 3.75 7.81 -14.84
CA ASN A 331 4.33 6.99 -15.86
C ASN A 331 3.46 5.75 -16.06
N GLN A 332 2.79 5.70 -17.16
CA GLN A 332 1.89 4.59 -17.49
C GLN A 332 2.49 3.83 -18.65
N PHE A 333 2.86 2.56 -18.41
CA PHE A 333 3.79 1.90 -19.29
C PHE A 333 3.26 0.64 -19.94
N VAL A 334 2.11 0.15 -19.53
CA VAL A 334 1.72 -1.19 -19.94
C VAL A 334 0.52 -1.14 -20.82
N ASP A 335 0.68 -1.72 -21.99
CA ASP A 335 -0.40 -2.06 -22.90
C ASP A 335 -1.05 -3.35 -22.42
N GLY A 336 -2.33 -3.37 -22.29
CA GLY A 336 -3.06 -4.57 -21.92
C GLY A 336 -4.31 -4.27 -21.09
N PRO A 337 -5.19 -5.22 -21.01
CA PRO A 337 -6.41 -5.06 -20.27
C PRO A 337 -6.09 -4.80 -18.81
N ILE A 338 -6.78 -3.85 -18.24
CA ILE A 338 -6.82 -3.65 -16.80
C ILE A 338 -7.33 -4.96 -16.21
N SER A 339 -6.45 -5.65 -15.51
CA SER A 339 -6.86 -6.82 -14.78
C SER A 339 -7.23 -6.38 -13.39
N GLY A 340 -8.48 -6.48 -13.05
CA GLY A 340 -8.92 -6.45 -11.65
C GLY A 340 -8.28 -7.57 -10.85
N ASP A 341 -8.71 -7.76 -9.62
CA ASP A 341 -8.16 -8.74 -8.68
C ASP A 341 -8.10 -10.18 -9.23
N VAL A 342 -9.03 -10.54 -10.10
CA VAL A 342 -9.02 -11.85 -10.77
C VAL A 342 -7.73 -12.04 -11.57
N GLY A 343 -7.28 -11.01 -12.29
CA GLY A 343 -6.03 -11.06 -13.04
C GLY A 343 -4.80 -11.11 -12.14
N VAL A 344 -4.85 -10.46 -10.98
CA VAL A 344 -3.77 -10.49 -9.99
C VAL A 344 -3.61 -11.89 -9.41
N ARG A 345 -4.69 -12.53 -8.96
CA ARG A 345 -4.66 -13.90 -8.44
C ARG A 345 -4.28 -14.90 -9.52
N ARG A 346 -4.85 -14.75 -10.70
CA ARG A 346 -4.53 -15.62 -11.83
C ARG A 346 -3.04 -15.57 -12.21
N ALA A 347 -2.41 -14.39 -12.13
CA ALA A 347 -0.98 -14.26 -12.36
C ALA A 347 -0.17 -15.08 -11.33
N LEU A 348 -0.55 -15.04 -10.06
CA LEU A 348 0.08 -15.84 -9.01
C LEU A 348 -0.08 -17.35 -9.30
N GLU A 349 -1.30 -17.80 -9.57
CA GLU A 349 -1.58 -19.21 -9.88
C GLU A 349 -0.74 -19.71 -11.05
N MET A 350 -0.68 -18.96 -12.16
CA MET A 350 0.05 -19.37 -13.35
C MET A 350 1.56 -19.46 -13.12
N VAL A 351 2.12 -18.49 -12.41
CA VAL A 351 3.56 -18.47 -12.12
C VAL A 351 3.93 -19.60 -11.15
N VAL A 352 3.14 -19.81 -10.11
CA VAL A 352 3.37 -20.91 -9.17
C VAL A 352 3.26 -22.26 -9.88
N ALA A 353 2.23 -22.47 -10.70
CA ALA A 353 2.08 -23.70 -11.45
C ALA A 353 3.30 -23.98 -12.36
N SER A 354 3.88 -22.94 -12.98
CA SER A 354 5.08 -23.09 -13.81
C SER A 354 6.37 -23.32 -13.03
N ALA A 355 6.39 -23.00 -11.74
CA ALA A 355 7.57 -23.14 -10.89
C ALA A 355 7.66 -24.49 -10.16
N ILE A 356 6.55 -25.22 -10.06
CA ILE A 356 6.46 -26.53 -9.41
C ILE A 356 6.28 -27.69 -10.42
N ALA A 357 6.05 -27.38 -11.71
CA ALA A 357 6.06 -28.34 -12.80
C ALA A 357 7.49 -28.70 -13.23
#